data_26f75a14dadac50a0ce543ed538f7e23
#
_entry.id   26f75a14dadac50a0ce543ed538f7e23
#
_cell.length_a   1.000
_cell.length_b   1.000
_cell.length_c   1.000
_cell.angle_alpha   90.00
_cell.angle_beta   90.00
_cell.angle_gamma   90.00
#
_symmetry.space_group_name_H-M   'P 1'
#
loop_
_entity.id
_entity.type
_entity.pdbx_description
1 polymer ?
#
loop_
_entity_poly.entity_id
_entity_poly.type
_entity_poly.pdbx_seq_one_letter_code
_entity_poly.pdbx_strand_id
1 'polypeptide(L)'
;FYYANHFNEIVDSVLNDELLRYVEVLRQIEREVNGLTSVNSIILRHVSVADKMKYLQYVENLFTGFLSYRDFVYSQKDEDIMNSFKRIVRIIKNMFDDSLDDLDKLLGLFYEEIETLFDVALRDKEKRHYFLLHDYLDSYLKGIYPQKWVIREYGVSFAGGETKSVPLLHYIKRVAYIDTPMITGSQLIGGRDYWMKLSTLLNDNSQIGEKVSLYKNLTQIMKGEPLVEKDDIRNPKLSYKRDDGKIFDLKDCATGIKSFSILQLLLKNGFLQKDTLLIIDEPEAHLHPQWIVEYARMIVLLHKEIGVKFFVASHSTDMISAIRYIAAKEEVQDKLNFYLAEDSEGTPYEYTYRDLGLDIDPIFKSFNKSLDKIDEYGVCE
;
A
#
# COMPACT_ATOMS: atom_id res chain seq x y z
N PHE A 1 -4.36 9.66 -0.48
CA PHE A 1 -3.48 9.09 -1.53
C PHE A 1 -3.46 7.56 -1.49
N TYR A 2 -3.20 6.96 -0.31
CA TYR A 2 -3.22 5.50 -0.17
C TYR A 2 -4.54 4.90 -0.67
N TYR A 3 -5.66 5.41 -0.20
CA TYR A 3 -6.98 4.97 -0.61
C TYR A 3 -7.18 5.02 -2.13
N ALA A 4 -6.80 6.13 -2.77
CA ALA A 4 -7.02 6.30 -4.20
C ALA A 4 -6.21 5.32 -5.06
N ASN A 5 -5.02 4.91 -4.59
CA ASN A 5 -4.16 3.96 -5.29
C ASN A 5 -4.51 2.49 -4.97
N HIS A 6 -5.03 2.22 -3.76
CA HIS A 6 -5.36 0.87 -3.30
C HIS A 6 -6.88 0.63 -3.24
N PHE A 7 -7.67 1.53 -3.85
CA PHE A 7 -9.13 1.40 -3.86
C PHE A 7 -9.59 0.04 -4.40
N ASN A 8 -8.93 -0.46 -5.43
CA ASN A 8 -9.23 -1.77 -6.00
C ASN A 8 -8.96 -2.90 -4.98
N GLU A 9 -7.88 -2.81 -4.21
CA GLU A 9 -7.54 -3.78 -3.16
C GLU A 9 -8.54 -3.72 -2.01
N ILE A 10 -9.02 -2.52 -1.66
CA ILE A 10 -10.05 -2.34 -0.63
C ILE A 10 -11.36 -2.97 -1.08
N VAL A 11 -11.79 -2.74 -2.33
CA VAL A 11 -12.99 -3.36 -2.90
C VAL A 11 -12.83 -4.88 -2.96
N ASP A 12 -11.66 -5.37 -3.38
CA ASP A 12 -11.37 -6.81 -3.41
C ASP A 12 -11.36 -7.40 -1.98
N SER A 13 -10.91 -6.66 -0.96
CA SER A 13 -10.98 -7.09 0.44
C SER A 13 -12.42 -7.20 0.93
N VAL A 14 -13.25 -6.18 0.68
CA VAL A 14 -14.68 -6.21 1.04
C VAL A 14 -15.39 -7.37 0.35
N LEU A 15 -15.12 -7.58 -0.95
CA LEU A 15 -15.67 -8.72 -1.69
C LEU A 15 -15.27 -10.06 -1.05
N ASN A 16 -14.00 -10.21 -0.66
CA ASN A 16 -13.53 -11.44 -0.02
C ASN A 16 -14.19 -11.68 1.34
N ASP A 17 -14.40 -10.63 2.14
CA ASP A 17 -15.09 -10.73 3.43
C ASP A 17 -16.55 -11.19 3.25
N GLU A 18 -17.26 -10.64 2.28
CA GLU A 18 -18.63 -11.04 1.93
C GLU A 18 -18.70 -12.48 1.36
N LEU A 19 -17.69 -12.90 0.60
CA LEU A 19 -17.60 -14.25 0.04
C LEU A 19 -17.29 -15.33 1.09
N LEU A 20 -16.75 -14.99 2.27
CA LEU A 20 -16.27 -15.97 3.26
C LEU A 20 -17.32 -17.04 3.61
N ARG A 21 -18.58 -16.65 3.79
CA ARG A 21 -19.68 -17.58 4.12
C ARG A 21 -19.95 -18.60 3.01
N TYR A 22 -19.78 -18.19 1.75
CA TYR A 22 -19.97 -19.05 0.56
C TYR A 22 -18.77 -19.96 0.34
N VAL A 23 -17.57 -19.44 0.55
CA VAL A 23 -16.31 -20.19 0.39
C VAL A 23 -16.26 -21.43 1.27
N GLU A 24 -16.75 -21.35 2.50
CA GLU A 24 -16.75 -22.52 3.39
C GLU A 24 -17.65 -23.65 2.86
N VAL A 25 -18.82 -23.30 2.32
CA VAL A 25 -19.74 -24.27 1.71
C VAL A 25 -19.14 -24.84 0.42
N LEU A 26 -18.56 -23.98 -0.44
CA LEU A 26 -17.90 -24.43 -1.66
C LEU A 26 -16.76 -25.41 -1.38
N ARG A 27 -15.99 -25.19 -0.33
CA ARG A 27 -14.94 -26.14 0.11
C ARG A 27 -15.50 -27.48 0.57
N GLN A 28 -16.65 -27.47 1.24
CA GLN A 28 -17.31 -28.72 1.65
C GLN A 28 -17.81 -29.50 0.43
N ILE A 29 -18.45 -28.82 -0.52
CA ILE A 29 -18.88 -29.42 -1.79
C ILE A 29 -17.67 -30.00 -2.55
N GLU A 30 -16.58 -29.23 -2.66
CA GLU A 30 -15.36 -29.66 -3.34
C GLU A 30 -14.77 -30.94 -2.76
N ARG A 31 -14.73 -31.06 -1.41
CA ARG A 31 -14.23 -32.27 -0.73
C ARG A 31 -15.07 -33.50 -1.05
N GLU A 32 -16.37 -33.36 -1.11
CA GLU A 32 -17.28 -34.47 -1.40
C GLU A 32 -17.21 -34.90 -2.89
N VAL A 33 -17.14 -33.93 -3.80
CA VAL A 33 -17.14 -34.19 -5.24
C VAL A 33 -15.80 -34.76 -5.73
N ASN A 34 -14.68 -34.24 -5.23
CA ASN A 34 -13.36 -34.58 -5.76
C ASN A 34 -12.64 -35.71 -5.01
N GLY A 35 -13.24 -36.27 -3.96
CA GLY A 35 -12.72 -37.44 -3.25
C GLY A 35 -11.20 -37.41 -3.03
N LEU A 36 -10.70 -36.53 -2.15
CA LEU A 36 -9.30 -36.51 -1.71
C LEU A 36 -8.23 -36.01 -2.70
N THR A 37 -8.57 -35.60 -3.91
CA THR A 37 -7.59 -34.98 -4.80
C THR A 37 -7.49 -33.48 -4.52
N SER A 38 -6.30 -33.04 -4.11
CA SER A 38 -5.96 -31.65 -3.83
C SER A 38 -6.04 -30.81 -5.13
N VAL A 39 -7.23 -30.39 -5.50
CA VAL A 39 -7.43 -29.43 -6.58
C VAL A 39 -7.43 -28.03 -5.99
N ASN A 40 -6.44 -27.27 -6.37
CA ASN A 40 -6.24 -25.81 -6.27
C ASN A 40 -7.25 -25.00 -5.45
N SER A 41 -7.22 -25.16 -4.15
CA SER A 41 -7.88 -24.28 -3.16
C SER A 41 -7.40 -22.81 -3.23
N ILE A 42 -6.54 -22.47 -4.15
CA ILE A 42 -5.99 -21.12 -4.38
C ILE A 42 -7.06 -20.16 -4.88
N ILE A 43 -7.99 -20.62 -5.72
CA ILE A 43 -9.07 -19.79 -6.28
C ILE A 43 -10.05 -19.30 -5.20
N LEU A 44 -10.15 -20.01 -4.09
CA LEU A 44 -11.05 -19.68 -2.98
C LEU A 44 -10.42 -18.80 -1.88
N ARG A 45 -9.16 -18.39 -1.98
CA ARG A 45 -8.47 -17.73 -0.86
C ARG A 45 -8.36 -16.21 -0.97
N HIS A 46 -8.13 -15.70 -2.16
CA HIS A 46 -8.10 -14.27 -2.45
C HIS A 46 -8.58 -14.06 -3.87
N VAL A 47 -9.75 -13.46 -3.99
CA VAL A 47 -10.42 -13.23 -5.26
C VAL A 47 -10.39 -11.74 -5.56
N SER A 48 -10.00 -11.37 -6.77
CA SER A 48 -10.17 -10.01 -7.29
C SER A 48 -11.47 -9.93 -8.09
N VAL A 49 -12.07 -8.76 -8.14
CA VAL A 49 -13.21 -8.47 -9.04
C VAL A 49 -12.87 -8.81 -10.51
N ALA A 50 -11.59 -8.69 -10.90
CA ALA A 50 -11.13 -9.06 -12.22
C ALA A 50 -11.24 -10.57 -12.53
N ASP A 51 -11.30 -11.40 -11.50
CA ASP A 51 -11.40 -12.86 -11.63
C ASP A 51 -12.85 -13.37 -11.71
N LYS A 52 -13.86 -12.47 -11.76
CA LYS A 52 -15.30 -12.82 -11.76
C LYS A 52 -15.59 -14.03 -12.65
N MET A 53 -15.23 -13.96 -13.93
CA MET A 53 -15.55 -15.01 -14.89
C MET A 53 -14.93 -16.35 -14.54
N LYS A 54 -13.67 -16.36 -14.09
CA LYS A 54 -12.98 -17.60 -13.67
C LYS A 54 -13.61 -18.20 -12.43
N TYR A 55 -13.97 -17.32 -11.47
CA TYR A 55 -14.58 -17.76 -10.22
C TYR A 55 -15.97 -18.35 -10.45
N LEU A 56 -16.83 -17.66 -11.20
CA LEU A 56 -18.16 -18.13 -11.54
C LEU A 56 -18.14 -19.44 -12.34
N GLN A 57 -17.23 -19.57 -13.31
CA GLN A 57 -17.03 -20.81 -14.05
C GLN A 57 -16.59 -21.97 -13.14
N TYR A 58 -15.73 -21.69 -12.17
CA TYR A 58 -15.35 -22.69 -11.16
C TYR A 58 -16.54 -23.12 -10.31
N VAL A 59 -17.37 -22.18 -9.83
CA VAL A 59 -18.57 -22.47 -9.04
C VAL A 59 -19.57 -23.30 -9.85
N GLU A 60 -19.82 -22.95 -11.09
CA GLU A 60 -20.70 -23.68 -12.01
C GLU A 60 -20.25 -25.13 -12.21
N ASN A 61 -18.96 -25.33 -12.50
CA ASN A 61 -18.38 -26.66 -12.64
C ASN A 61 -18.52 -27.49 -11.36
N LEU A 62 -18.31 -26.86 -10.20
CA LEU A 62 -18.44 -27.50 -8.89
C LEU A 62 -19.88 -27.90 -8.62
N PHE A 63 -20.86 -27.08 -8.96
CA PHE A 63 -22.29 -27.38 -8.78
C PHE A 63 -22.75 -28.49 -9.72
N THR A 64 -22.29 -28.48 -10.96
CA THR A 64 -22.53 -29.57 -11.92
C THR A 64 -21.99 -30.90 -11.39
N GLY A 65 -20.77 -30.88 -10.82
CA GLY A 65 -20.18 -32.04 -10.17
C GLY A 65 -21.00 -32.49 -8.94
N PHE A 66 -21.49 -31.57 -8.13
CA PHE A 66 -22.29 -31.87 -6.93
C PHE A 66 -23.66 -32.46 -7.28
N LEU A 67 -24.31 -31.99 -8.35
CA LEU A 67 -25.53 -32.60 -8.86
C LEU A 67 -25.29 -34.02 -9.38
N SER A 68 -24.20 -34.25 -10.07
CA SER A 68 -23.82 -35.62 -10.51
C SER A 68 -23.49 -36.51 -9.30
N TYR A 69 -22.86 -35.97 -8.27
CA TYR A 69 -22.57 -36.67 -7.02
C TYR A 69 -23.84 -37.05 -6.28
N ARG A 70 -24.89 -36.23 -6.31
CA ARG A 70 -26.21 -36.57 -5.78
C ARG A 70 -26.70 -37.90 -6.31
N ASP A 71 -26.66 -38.10 -7.62
CA ASP A 71 -27.15 -39.32 -8.27
C ASP A 71 -26.31 -40.52 -7.86
N PHE A 72 -24.99 -40.35 -7.72
CA PHE A 72 -24.12 -41.40 -7.19
C PHE A 72 -24.47 -41.75 -5.75
N VAL A 73 -24.63 -40.79 -4.86
CA VAL A 73 -24.99 -40.98 -3.43
C VAL A 73 -26.27 -41.80 -3.28
N TYR A 74 -27.31 -41.47 -4.07
CA TYR A 74 -28.57 -42.20 -4.02
C TYR A 74 -28.45 -43.63 -4.59
N SER A 75 -27.47 -43.91 -5.46
CA SER A 75 -27.22 -45.24 -6.02
C SER A 75 -26.51 -46.19 -5.04
N GLN A 76 -25.59 -45.65 -4.20
CA GLN A 76 -24.70 -46.46 -3.34
C GLN A 76 -25.40 -47.00 -2.05
N LYS A 77 -26.49 -46.35 -1.60
CA LYS A 77 -27.18 -46.66 -0.33
C LYS A 77 -26.26 -46.67 0.90
N ASP A 78 -25.13 -45.97 0.86
CA ASP A 78 -24.22 -45.80 1.96
C ASP A 78 -24.74 -44.68 2.88
N GLU A 79 -24.95 -45.03 4.15
CA GLU A 79 -25.58 -44.13 5.14
C GLU A 79 -24.68 -42.95 5.49
N ASP A 80 -23.35 -43.13 5.56
CA ASP A 80 -22.41 -42.10 5.92
C ASP A 80 -22.28 -41.07 4.80
N ILE A 81 -22.14 -41.54 3.56
CA ILE A 81 -22.10 -40.67 2.37
C ILE A 81 -23.41 -39.90 2.22
N MET A 82 -24.55 -40.56 2.45
CA MET A 82 -25.87 -39.93 2.41
C MET A 82 -26.03 -38.85 3.49
N ASN A 83 -25.54 -39.09 4.69
CA ASN A 83 -25.59 -38.10 5.79
C ASN A 83 -24.70 -36.89 5.50
N SER A 84 -23.51 -37.10 4.98
CA SER A 84 -22.60 -36.02 4.54
C SER A 84 -23.25 -35.14 3.48
N PHE A 85 -23.80 -35.74 2.44
CA PHE A 85 -24.51 -35.01 1.37
C PHE A 85 -25.71 -34.21 1.95
N LYS A 86 -26.57 -34.83 2.72
CA LYS A 86 -27.74 -34.17 3.37
C LYS A 86 -27.31 -33.02 4.26
N ARG A 87 -26.19 -33.14 4.95
CA ARG A 87 -25.64 -32.07 5.79
C ARG A 87 -25.30 -30.82 4.97
N ILE A 88 -24.64 -31.00 3.82
CA ILE A 88 -24.30 -29.88 2.93
C ILE A 88 -25.55 -29.22 2.36
N VAL A 89 -26.50 -30.03 1.87
CA VAL A 89 -27.80 -29.54 1.37
C VAL A 89 -28.53 -28.74 2.44
N ARG A 90 -28.54 -29.22 3.71
CA ARG A 90 -29.14 -28.49 4.84
C ARG A 90 -28.44 -27.16 5.11
N ILE A 91 -27.12 -27.10 5.02
CA ILE A 91 -26.38 -25.85 5.20
C ILE A 91 -26.78 -24.83 4.09
N ILE A 92 -26.87 -25.28 2.84
CA ILE A 92 -27.28 -24.42 1.72
C ILE A 92 -28.73 -23.93 1.95
N LYS A 93 -29.66 -24.82 2.31
CA LYS A 93 -31.03 -24.43 2.65
C LYS A 93 -31.10 -23.33 3.72
N ASN A 94 -30.37 -23.51 4.81
CA ASN A 94 -30.34 -22.54 5.91
C ASN A 94 -29.77 -21.16 5.51
N MET A 95 -29.04 -21.09 4.43
CA MET A 95 -28.51 -19.81 3.92
C MET A 95 -29.55 -18.98 3.15
N PHE A 96 -30.55 -19.64 2.56
CA PHE A 96 -31.53 -19.01 1.67
C PHE A 96 -32.97 -19.15 2.20
N ASP A 97 -33.56 -20.32 2.01
CA ASP A 97 -34.93 -20.59 2.41
C ASP A 97 -35.10 -22.08 2.78
N ASP A 98 -35.42 -22.35 4.01
CA ASP A 98 -35.56 -23.71 4.55
C ASP A 98 -36.75 -24.47 3.90
N SER A 99 -37.71 -23.76 3.27
CA SER A 99 -38.87 -24.33 2.60
C SER A 99 -38.57 -24.85 1.17
N LEU A 100 -37.43 -24.53 0.58
CA LEU A 100 -37.03 -24.96 -0.76
C LEU A 100 -36.43 -26.37 -0.74
N ASP A 101 -37.13 -27.35 -1.35
CA ASP A 101 -36.66 -28.73 -1.45
C ASP A 101 -35.91 -29.04 -2.75
N ASP A 102 -35.95 -28.16 -3.70
CA ASP A 102 -35.31 -28.30 -5.01
C ASP A 102 -33.84 -27.88 -4.96
N LEU A 103 -32.92 -28.84 -5.02
CA LEU A 103 -31.48 -28.59 -4.94
C LEU A 103 -30.97 -27.76 -6.13
N ASP A 104 -31.50 -27.97 -7.33
CA ASP A 104 -31.11 -27.22 -8.52
C ASP A 104 -31.43 -25.73 -8.34
N LYS A 105 -32.59 -25.42 -7.78
CA LYS A 105 -32.98 -24.04 -7.47
C LYS A 105 -32.12 -23.43 -6.36
N LEU A 106 -31.80 -24.21 -5.33
CA LEU A 106 -30.93 -23.75 -4.24
C LEU A 106 -29.53 -23.42 -4.72
N LEU A 107 -28.95 -24.23 -5.59
CA LEU A 107 -27.65 -23.97 -6.20
C LEU A 107 -27.70 -22.78 -7.17
N GLY A 108 -28.82 -22.60 -7.88
CA GLY A 108 -29.06 -21.42 -8.71
C GLY A 108 -29.07 -20.13 -7.87
N LEU A 109 -29.81 -20.09 -6.76
CA LEU A 109 -29.80 -18.95 -5.84
C LEU A 109 -28.42 -18.67 -5.26
N PHE A 110 -27.69 -19.72 -4.91
CA PHE A 110 -26.32 -19.60 -4.40
C PHE A 110 -25.40 -18.97 -5.45
N TYR A 111 -25.52 -19.37 -6.70
CA TYR A 111 -24.75 -18.79 -7.80
C TYR A 111 -25.10 -17.31 -8.04
N GLU A 112 -26.41 -16.99 -8.09
CA GLU A 112 -26.89 -15.61 -8.30
C GLU A 112 -26.43 -14.67 -7.18
N GLU A 113 -26.39 -15.12 -5.94
CA GLU A 113 -25.85 -14.33 -4.82
C GLU A 113 -24.37 -14.03 -4.98
N ILE A 114 -23.56 -15.04 -5.34
CA ILE A 114 -22.13 -14.85 -5.60
C ILE A 114 -21.95 -13.87 -6.77
N GLU A 115 -22.67 -14.04 -7.87
CA GLU A 115 -22.62 -13.14 -9.01
C GLU A 115 -22.99 -11.71 -8.62
N THR A 116 -24.04 -11.55 -7.79
CA THR A 116 -24.47 -10.24 -7.27
C THR A 116 -23.38 -9.56 -6.46
N LEU A 117 -22.66 -10.30 -5.61
CA LEU A 117 -21.53 -9.75 -4.84
C LEU A 117 -20.44 -9.21 -5.75
N PHE A 118 -20.09 -9.94 -6.81
CA PHE A 118 -19.14 -9.45 -7.81
C PHE A 118 -19.66 -8.22 -8.53
N ASP A 119 -20.95 -8.16 -8.86
CA ASP A 119 -21.54 -7.02 -9.57
C ASP A 119 -21.63 -5.78 -8.67
N VAL A 120 -21.88 -5.96 -7.39
CA VAL A 120 -21.78 -4.88 -6.40
C VAL A 120 -20.36 -4.37 -6.31
N ALA A 121 -19.39 -5.26 -6.14
CA ALA A 121 -17.98 -4.90 -6.06
C ALA A 121 -17.48 -4.21 -7.36
N LEU A 122 -17.92 -4.67 -8.53
CA LEU A 122 -17.60 -4.04 -9.81
C LEU A 122 -18.17 -2.62 -9.89
N ARG A 123 -19.44 -2.43 -9.50
CA ARG A 123 -20.08 -1.11 -9.46
C ARG A 123 -19.39 -0.17 -8.47
N ASP A 124 -18.97 -0.68 -7.31
CA ASP A 124 -18.24 0.10 -6.32
C ASP A 124 -16.87 0.49 -6.84
N LYS A 125 -16.20 -0.41 -7.57
CA LYS A 125 -14.93 -0.12 -8.25
C LYS A 125 -15.06 1.00 -9.28
N GLU A 126 -16.17 1.03 -10.04
CA GLU A 126 -16.46 2.08 -11.02
C GLU A 126 -16.86 3.40 -10.37
N LYS A 127 -17.72 3.35 -9.36
CA LYS A 127 -18.28 4.54 -8.70
C LYS A 127 -17.39 5.16 -7.65
N ARG A 128 -16.45 4.39 -7.08
CA ARG A 128 -15.52 4.84 -6.03
C ARG A 128 -16.25 5.56 -4.90
N HIS A 129 -17.20 4.90 -4.28
CA HIS A 129 -18.05 5.49 -3.25
C HIS A 129 -17.25 6.09 -2.10
N TYR A 130 -17.64 7.30 -1.71
CA TYR A 130 -17.02 8.04 -0.62
C TYR A 130 -17.09 7.33 0.74
N PHE A 131 -18.17 6.59 1.01
CA PHE A 131 -18.32 5.90 2.29
C PHE A 131 -17.19 4.89 2.55
N LEU A 132 -16.71 4.18 1.52
CA LEU A 132 -15.56 3.26 1.65
C LEU A 132 -14.28 4.00 2.07
N LEU A 133 -14.08 5.23 1.59
CA LEU A 133 -12.98 6.07 2.07
C LEU A 133 -13.18 6.47 3.52
N HIS A 134 -14.41 6.82 3.90
CA HIS A 134 -14.74 7.21 5.27
C HIS A 134 -14.50 6.05 6.25
N ASP A 135 -15.01 4.88 5.95
CA ASP A 135 -14.84 3.68 6.78
C ASP A 135 -13.37 3.28 6.90
N TYR A 136 -12.61 3.38 5.79
CA TYR A 136 -11.18 3.15 5.81
C TYR A 136 -10.44 4.16 6.69
N LEU A 137 -10.75 5.45 6.56
CA LEU A 137 -10.14 6.50 7.40
C LEU A 137 -10.50 6.32 8.87
N ASP A 138 -11.74 5.95 9.16
CA ASP A 138 -12.22 5.71 10.52
C ASP A 138 -11.48 4.54 11.17
N SER A 139 -11.33 3.44 10.45
CA SER A 139 -10.58 2.27 10.92
C SER A 139 -9.09 2.57 11.12
N TYR A 140 -8.47 3.33 10.19
CA TYR A 140 -7.05 3.64 10.20
C TYR A 140 -6.69 4.69 11.25
N LEU A 141 -7.49 5.77 11.33
CA LEU A 141 -7.27 6.89 12.24
C LEU A 141 -7.99 6.73 13.58
N LYS A 142 -8.73 5.61 13.79
CA LYS A 142 -9.48 5.30 15.02
C LYS A 142 -10.41 6.44 15.44
N GLY A 143 -11.07 7.07 14.48
CA GLY A 143 -11.97 8.20 14.71
C GLY A 143 -11.26 9.53 15.03
N ILE A 144 -9.93 9.58 15.05
CA ILE A 144 -9.14 10.79 15.35
C ILE A 144 -8.82 11.52 14.04
N TYR A 145 -9.78 12.25 13.50
CA TYR A 145 -9.56 13.15 12.36
C TYR A 145 -10.56 14.32 12.39
N PRO A 146 -10.27 15.43 11.70
CA PRO A 146 -11.16 16.59 11.69
C PRO A 146 -12.56 16.26 11.17
N GLN A 147 -13.61 16.74 11.84
CA GLN A 147 -15.00 16.52 11.40
C GLN A 147 -15.30 17.13 10.04
N LYS A 148 -14.57 18.19 9.68
CA LYS A 148 -14.70 18.86 8.38
C LYS A 148 -13.34 18.91 7.71
N TRP A 149 -13.19 18.18 6.62
CA TRP A 149 -11.98 18.17 5.81
C TRP A 149 -12.36 18.05 4.33
N VAL A 150 -11.49 18.56 3.48
CA VAL A 150 -11.64 18.47 2.03
C VAL A 150 -10.27 18.23 1.45
N ILE A 151 -10.15 17.21 0.61
CA ILE A 151 -8.94 16.97 -0.17
C ILE A 151 -9.20 17.48 -1.59
N ARG A 152 -8.25 18.26 -2.09
CA ARG A 152 -8.29 18.82 -3.44
C ARG A 152 -7.04 18.44 -4.21
N GLU A 153 -7.22 18.17 -5.49
CA GLU A 153 -6.13 18.02 -6.45
C GLU A 153 -6.35 19.02 -7.59
N TYR A 154 -5.40 19.93 -7.80
CA TYR A 154 -5.49 21.02 -8.79
C TYR A 154 -6.83 21.82 -8.69
N GLY A 155 -7.25 22.11 -7.48
CA GLY A 155 -8.47 22.87 -7.20
C GLY A 155 -9.77 22.06 -7.25
N VAL A 156 -9.73 20.81 -7.71
CA VAL A 156 -10.90 19.92 -7.73
C VAL A 156 -11.00 19.15 -6.42
N SER A 157 -12.12 19.28 -5.71
CA SER A 157 -12.37 18.50 -4.50
C SER A 157 -12.68 17.05 -4.86
N PHE A 158 -11.92 16.09 -4.30
CA PHE A 158 -12.15 14.68 -4.57
C PHE A 158 -12.50 13.86 -3.31
N ALA A 159 -12.39 14.43 -2.12
CA ALA A 159 -12.84 13.80 -0.89
C ALA A 159 -13.21 14.84 0.16
N GLY A 160 -14.21 14.54 0.97
CA GLY A 160 -14.73 15.41 2.03
C GLY A 160 -15.92 16.28 1.59
N GLY A 161 -16.57 16.90 2.56
CA GLY A 161 -17.76 17.75 2.32
C GLY A 161 -18.96 16.96 1.78
N GLU A 162 -19.55 17.43 0.69
CA GLU A 162 -20.72 16.82 0.04
C GLU A 162 -20.36 15.81 -1.06
N THR A 163 -19.10 15.42 -1.17
CA THR A 163 -18.62 14.52 -2.24
C THR A 163 -19.16 13.11 -2.03
N LYS A 164 -19.93 12.59 -2.99
CA LYS A 164 -20.52 11.24 -2.94
C LYS A 164 -19.63 10.15 -3.57
N SER A 165 -18.66 10.54 -4.37
CA SER A 165 -17.73 9.64 -5.03
C SER A 165 -16.32 10.21 -5.06
N VAL A 166 -15.32 9.33 -5.05
CA VAL A 166 -13.91 9.70 -5.17
C VAL A 166 -13.53 9.63 -6.65
N PRO A 167 -13.24 10.76 -7.31
CA PRO A 167 -12.87 10.76 -8.73
C PRO A 167 -11.53 10.04 -8.92
N LEU A 168 -11.27 9.62 -10.16
CA LEU A 168 -9.97 9.10 -10.56
C LEU A 168 -8.91 10.19 -10.35
N LEU A 169 -7.84 9.86 -9.62
CA LEU A 169 -6.67 10.71 -9.55
C LEU A 169 -5.95 10.66 -10.89
N HIS A 170 -5.85 11.82 -11.54
CA HIS A 170 -5.25 11.89 -12.88
C HIS A 170 -3.71 11.96 -12.82
N TYR A 171 -3.16 12.51 -11.74
CA TYR A 171 -1.76 12.86 -11.65
C TYR A 171 -0.95 11.94 -10.73
N ILE A 172 -1.50 11.55 -9.58
CA ILE A 172 -0.83 10.64 -8.64
C ILE A 172 -1.51 9.27 -8.69
N LYS A 173 -0.78 8.28 -9.15
CA LYS A 173 -1.27 6.88 -9.24
C LYS A 173 -0.56 5.95 -8.27
N ARG A 174 0.65 6.35 -7.82
CA ARG A 174 1.47 5.57 -6.90
C ARG A 174 1.88 6.43 -5.73
N VAL A 175 1.80 5.88 -4.54
CA VAL A 175 2.30 6.54 -3.31
C VAL A 175 3.11 5.54 -2.52
N ALA A 176 4.28 5.95 -2.06
CA ALA A 176 5.01 5.24 -1.03
C ALA A 176 5.35 6.21 0.11
N TYR A 177 5.30 5.69 1.32
CA TYR A 177 5.71 6.38 2.53
C TYR A 177 7.01 5.73 3.03
N ILE A 178 8.01 6.54 3.29
CA ILE A 178 9.29 6.15 3.86
C ILE A 178 9.44 6.88 5.17
N ASP A 179 9.32 6.14 6.25
CA ASP A 179 9.66 6.57 7.60
C ASP A 179 11.16 6.38 7.83
N THR A 180 11.68 6.89 8.94
CA THR A 180 13.08 6.78 9.32
C THR A 180 13.66 5.41 8.96
N PRO A 181 14.67 5.31 8.10
CA PRO A 181 15.09 4.04 7.47
C PRO A 181 15.73 3.00 8.42
N MET A 182 15.64 3.23 9.73
CA MET A 182 16.23 2.33 10.73
C MET A 182 15.56 0.95 10.82
N ILE A 183 14.31 0.83 10.36
CA ILE A 183 13.48 -0.36 10.63
C ILE A 183 13.50 -1.38 9.46
N THR A 184 14.38 -1.23 8.48
CA THR A 184 14.55 -2.24 7.44
C THR A 184 15.08 -3.55 8.06
N GLY A 185 14.19 -4.55 8.23
CA GLY A 185 14.56 -5.89 8.70
C GLY A 185 14.03 -6.28 10.08
N SER A 186 13.30 -5.44 10.80
CA SER A 186 12.60 -5.92 11.98
C SER A 186 11.32 -6.64 11.54
N GLN A 187 11.26 -7.95 11.80
CA GLN A 187 10.00 -8.68 11.90
C GLN A 187 9.24 -8.09 13.12
N LEU A 188 8.62 -6.94 12.94
CA LEU A 188 7.77 -6.39 13.98
C LEU A 188 6.48 -7.23 14.04
N ILE A 189 6.47 -8.10 14.99
CA ILE A 189 5.27 -8.69 15.58
C ILE A 189 4.37 -7.52 15.99
N GLY A 190 3.31 -7.30 15.24
CA GLY A 190 2.35 -6.23 15.51
C GLY A 190 2.25 -5.20 14.39
N GLY A 191 1.77 -5.64 13.25
CA GLY A 191 0.95 -4.91 12.29
C GLY A 191 1.26 -3.44 12.06
N ARG A 192 2.32 -3.13 11.32
CA ARG A 192 2.35 -1.88 10.58
C ARG A 192 2.32 -2.23 9.10
N ASP A 193 1.14 -2.26 8.55
CA ASP A 193 0.82 -2.56 7.15
C ASP A 193 1.73 -1.86 6.12
N TYR A 194 2.21 -0.65 6.42
CA TYR A 194 3.01 0.12 5.49
C TYR A 194 4.41 -0.48 5.25
N TRP A 195 5.05 -1.07 6.27
CA TRP A 195 6.35 -1.74 6.10
C TRP A 195 6.24 -3.00 5.27
N MET A 196 5.18 -3.77 5.45
CA MET A 196 4.89 -4.92 4.60
C MET A 196 4.68 -4.48 3.15
N LYS A 197 3.97 -3.39 2.94
CA LYS A 197 3.73 -2.82 1.61
C LYS A 197 4.99 -2.25 0.97
N LEU A 198 5.79 -1.50 1.72
CA LEU A 198 7.09 -1.02 1.23
C LEU A 198 8.01 -2.20 0.90
N SER A 199 8.09 -3.21 1.77
CA SER A 199 8.84 -4.44 1.51
C SER A 199 8.38 -5.13 0.22
N THR A 200 7.08 -5.23 -0.03
CA THR A 200 6.54 -5.78 -1.28
C THR A 200 7.00 -4.97 -2.49
N LEU A 201 6.94 -3.64 -2.42
CA LEU A 201 7.43 -2.76 -3.49
C LEU A 201 8.93 -2.90 -3.74
N LEU A 202 9.73 -3.08 -2.68
CA LEU A 202 11.18 -3.27 -2.79
C LEU A 202 11.54 -4.63 -3.42
N ASN A 203 10.67 -5.62 -3.33
CA ASN A 203 10.88 -6.98 -3.82
C ASN A 203 10.34 -7.23 -5.23
N ASP A 204 9.65 -6.28 -5.82
CA ASP A 204 9.16 -6.38 -7.20
C ASP A 204 10.37 -6.37 -8.18
N ASN A 205 10.40 -7.35 -9.09
CA ASN A 205 11.50 -7.53 -10.05
C ASN A 205 11.14 -7.04 -11.46
N SER A 206 10.45 -5.93 -11.57
CA SER A 206 10.25 -5.30 -12.86
C SER A 206 11.59 -4.76 -13.41
N GLN A 207 11.75 -4.77 -14.71
CA GLN A 207 13.04 -4.48 -15.35
C GLN A 207 13.43 -3.01 -15.23
N ILE A 208 14.73 -2.75 -15.06
CA ILE A 208 15.33 -1.42 -15.15
C ILE A 208 15.08 -0.88 -16.56
N GLY A 209 14.13 0.06 -16.69
CA GLY A 209 13.91 0.81 -17.92
C GLY A 209 14.97 1.89 -18.16
N GLU A 210 14.65 2.90 -18.96
CA GLU A 210 15.48 3.99 -19.51
C GLU A 210 16.27 4.87 -18.49
N LYS A 211 16.26 4.53 -17.18
CA LYS A 211 16.77 5.36 -16.06
C LYS A 211 18.16 4.96 -15.58
N VAL A 212 18.98 4.41 -16.47
CA VAL A 212 20.30 3.86 -16.16
C VAL A 212 21.26 4.90 -15.58
N SER A 213 21.16 6.19 -15.97
CA SER A 213 22.06 7.26 -15.49
C SER A 213 21.87 7.55 -14.01
N LEU A 214 20.62 7.72 -13.55
CA LEU A 214 20.31 7.97 -12.14
C LEU A 214 20.68 6.78 -11.25
N TYR A 215 20.42 5.57 -11.72
CA TYR A 215 20.82 4.36 -11.00
C TYR A 215 22.33 4.28 -10.81
N LYS A 216 23.11 4.60 -11.88
CA LYS A 216 24.58 4.66 -11.80
C LYS A 216 25.07 5.73 -10.83
N ASN A 217 24.44 6.90 -10.81
CA ASN A 217 24.77 7.97 -9.87
C ASN A 217 24.59 7.50 -8.43
N LEU A 218 23.46 6.86 -8.11
CA LEU A 218 23.22 6.27 -6.79
C LEU A 218 24.28 5.21 -6.44
N THR A 219 24.60 4.31 -7.36
CA THR A 219 25.62 3.27 -7.17
C THR A 219 26.99 3.87 -6.87
N GLN A 220 27.36 4.94 -7.56
CA GLN A 220 28.65 5.63 -7.33
C GLN A 220 28.70 6.31 -5.95
N ILE A 221 27.62 6.98 -5.52
CA ILE A 221 27.54 7.60 -4.21
C ILE A 221 27.68 6.54 -3.11
N MET A 222 26.98 5.45 -3.24
CA MET A 222 26.94 4.38 -2.24
C MET A 222 28.18 3.48 -2.27
N LYS A 223 28.96 3.48 -3.35
CA LYS A 223 30.03 2.51 -3.64
C LYS A 223 29.53 1.06 -3.58
N GLY A 224 28.37 0.81 -4.17
CA GLY A 224 27.71 -0.49 -4.19
C GLY A 224 26.25 -0.42 -4.58
N GLU A 225 25.58 -1.56 -4.53
CA GLU A 225 24.18 -1.69 -4.94
C GLU A 225 23.39 -2.64 -4.03
N PRO A 226 22.07 -2.40 -3.85
CA PRO A 226 21.22 -3.33 -3.14
C PRO A 226 20.88 -4.54 -4.00
N LEU A 227 20.82 -5.70 -3.34
CA LEU A 227 20.39 -6.96 -3.91
C LEU A 227 19.14 -7.46 -3.18
N VAL A 228 18.28 -8.12 -3.93
CA VAL A 228 17.13 -8.87 -3.40
C VAL A 228 17.42 -10.35 -3.60
N GLU A 229 17.68 -11.06 -2.53
CA GLU A 229 17.90 -12.50 -2.55
C GLU A 229 16.58 -13.22 -2.28
N LYS A 230 16.21 -14.14 -3.19
CA LYS A 230 14.99 -14.95 -3.08
C LYS A 230 15.33 -16.28 -2.45
N ASP A 231 15.49 -16.32 -1.15
CA ASP A 231 15.73 -17.58 -0.43
C ASP A 231 14.41 -18.29 -0.05
N ASP A 232 13.32 -17.53 0.12
CA ASP A 232 11.98 -18.03 0.36
C ASP A 232 10.94 -17.08 -0.24
N ILE A 233 9.87 -17.64 -0.81
CA ILE A 233 8.78 -16.87 -1.44
C ILE A 233 8.10 -15.91 -0.42
N ARG A 234 8.26 -16.19 0.88
CA ARG A 234 7.59 -15.45 1.96
C ARG A 234 8.44 -14.38 2.65
N ASN A 235 9.78 -14.42 2.54
CA ASN A 235 10.66 -13.45 3.19
C ASN A 235 11.89 -13.17 2.31
N PRO A 236 11.79 -12.28 1.33
CA PRO A 236 12.96 -11.89 0.55
C PRO A 236 13.96 -11.16 1.44
N LYS A 237 15.21 -11.56 1.34
CA LYS A 237 16.32 -10.97 2.06
C LYS A 237 16.90 -9.80 1.27
N LEU A 238 16.93 -8.62 1.89
CA LEU A 238 17.56 -7.44 1.32
C LEU A 238 19.04 -7.42 1.73
N SER A 239 19.93 -7.38 0.76
CA SER A 239 21.37 -7.35 0.94
C SER A 239 21.96 -6.13 0.23
N TYR A 240 23.15 -5.72 0.63
CA TYR A 240 23.95 -4.68 -0.01
C TYR A 240 25.27 -5.27 -0.50
N LYS A 241 25.54 -5.20 -1.80
CA LYS A 241 26.80 -5.60 -2.41
C LYS A 241 27.67 -4.37 -2.62
N ARG A 242 28.77 -4.31 -1.90
CA ARG A 242 29.77 -3.26 -2.00
C ARG A 242 30.66 -3.48 -3.25
N ASP A 243 31.30 -2.44 -3.77
CA ASP A 243 32.14 -2.46 -4.99
C ASP A 243 33.30 -3.46 -4.90
N ASP A 244 33.78 -3.78 -3.68
CA ASP A 244 34.81 -4.81 -3.45
C ASP A 244 34.27 -6.26 -3.51
N GLY A 245 32.98 -6.41 -3.85
CA GLY A 245 32.31 -7.69 -3.98
C GLY A 245 31.75 -8.29 -2.69
N LYS A 246 31.98 -7.67 -1.53
CA LYS A 246 31.44 -8.13 -0.25
C LYS A 246 29.95 -7.86 -0.16
N ILE A 247 29.22 -8.84 0.37
CA ILE A 247 27.76 -8.77 0.55
C ILE A 247 27.45 -8.67 2.04
N PHE A 248 26.59 -7.75 2.41
CA PHE A 248 26.14 -7.50 3.77
C PHE A 248 24.61 -7.58 3.82
N ASP A 249 24.06 -8.07 4.91
CA ASP A 249 22.60 -7.92 5.15
C ASP A 249 22.28 -6.43 5.29
N LEU A 250 21.27 -5.94 4.58
CA LEU A 250 20.93 -4.52 4.57
C LEU A 250 20.56 -4.02 5.97
N LYS A 251 19.98 -4.88 6.81
CA LYS A 251 19.64 -4.52 8.21
C LYS A 251 20.88 -4.15 9.05
N ASP A 252 22.04 -4.74 8.73
CA ASP A 252 23.30 -4.53 9.45
C ASP A 252 24.13 -3.38 8.86
N CYS A 253 23.69 -2.78 7.76
CA CYS A 253 24.36 -1.64 7.14
C CYS A 253 24.07 -0.32 7.87
N ALA A 254 24.94 0.67 7.64
CA ALA A 254 24.73 2.04 8.11
C ALA A 254 23.42 2.60 7.52
N THR A 255 22.76 3.51 8.28
CA THR A 255 21.46 4.07 7.92
C THR A 255 21.48 4.75 6.55
N GLY A 256 22.57 5.47 6.23
CA GLY A 256 22.72 6.10 4.91
C GLY A 256 22.64 5.08 3.76
N ILE A 257 23.31 3.92 3.92
CA ILE A 257 23.22 2.85 2.92
C ILE A 257 21.78 2.35 2.80
N LYS A 258 21.05 2.19 3.91
CA LYS A 258 19.64 1.77 3.89
C LYS A 258 18.77 2.78 3.14
N SER A 259 18.89 4.07 3.45
CA SER A 259 18.10 5.14 2.84
C SER A 259 18.28 5.21 1.33
N PHE A 260 19.52 5.20 0.86
CA PHE A 260 19.81 5.21 -0.58
C PHE A 260 19.42 3.89 -1.26
N SER A 261 19.56 2.74 -0.57
CA SER A 261 19.15 1.43 -1.09
C SER A 261 17.65 1.38 -1.37
N ILE A 262 16.83 2.00 -0.52
CA ILE A 262 15.38 2.10 -0.74
C ILE A 262 15.11 2.86 -2.03
N LEU A 263 15.71 4.04 -2.24
CA LEU A 263 15.55 4.80 -3.48
C LEU A 263 16.03 4.01 -4.70
N GLN A 264 17.18 3.33 -4.60
CA GLN A 264 17.71 2.50 -5.68
C GLN A 264 16.76 1.35 -6.05
N LEU A 265 16.20 0.64 -5.05
CA LEU A 265 15.28 -0.47 -5.29
C LEU A 265 13.97 0.03 -5.91
N LEU A 266 13.39 1.11 -5.41
CA LEU A 266 12.19 1.71 -5.98
C LEU A 266 12.43 2.18 -7.44
N LEU A 267 13.62 2.71 -7.73
CA LEU A 267 14.01 3.07 -9.08
C LEU A 267 14.18 1.83 -9.97
N LYS A 268 14.91 0.83 -9.49
CA LYS A 268 15.18 -0.45 -10.18
C LYS A 268 13.88 -1.17 -10.54
N ASN A 269 12.94 -1.18 -9.63
CA ASN A 269 11.65 -1.87 -9.79
C ASN A 269 10.64 -1.06 -10.64
N GLY A 270 11.04 0.09 -11.18
CA GLY A 270 10.16 0.92 -12.01
C GLY A 270 9.01 1.58 -11.25
N PHE A 271 9.03 1.58 -9.91
CA PHE A 271 8.02 2.23 -9.10
C PHE A 271 8.09 3.76 -9.23
N LEU A 272 9.31 4.33 -9.29
CA LEU A 272 9.52 5.77 -9.43
C LEU A 272 9.21 6.22 -10.85
N GLN A 273 8.06 6.88 -11.01
CA GLN A 273 7.57 7.42 -12.29
C GLN A 273 6.96 8.81 -12.07
N LYS A 274 6.58 9.50 -13.16
CA LYS A 274 6.01 10.85 -13.11
C LYS A 274 4.70 10.96 -12.32
N ASP A 275 3.99 9.85 -12.15
CA ASP A 275 2.74 9.73 -11.40
C ASP A 275 2.94 9.18 -9.98
N THR A 276 4.18 9.12 -9.51
CA THR A 276 4.54 8.68 -8.15
C THR A 276 4.67 9.90 -7.22
N LEU A 277 4.06 9.79 -6.02
CA LEU A 277 4.33 10.63 -4.86
C LEU A 277 5.11 9.83 -3.83
N LEU A 278 6.28 10.29 -3.47
CA LEU A 278 7.09 9.74 -2.41
C LEU A 278 7.00 10.66 -1.20
N ILE A 279 6.48 10.12 -0.09
CA ILE A 279 6.38 10.82 1.19
C ILE A 279 7.54 10.32 2.05
N ILE A 280 8.39 11.23 2.49
CA ILE A 280 9.59 10.88 3.28
C ILE A 280 9.59 11.69 4.57
N ASP A 281 9.63 10.98 5.69
CA ASP A 281 9.73 11.58 7.01
C ASP A 281 11.16 11.47 7.51
N GLU A 282 11.73 12.60 7.93
CA GLU A 282 13.11 12.74 8.42
C GLU A 282 14.16 12.02 7.54
N PRO A 283 14.28 12.34 6.25
CA PRO A 283 15.25 11.69 5.38
C PRO A 283 16.70 11.84 5.84
N GLU A 284 16.98 12.87 6.62
CA GLU A 284 18.30 13.16 7.22
C GLU A 284 18.62 12.32 8.46
N ALA A 285 17.66 11.62 9.04
CA ALA A 285 17.85 10.90 10.29
C ALA A 285 19.06 9.96 10.23
N HIS A 286 20.01 10.15 11.12
CA HIS A 286 21.27 9.39 11.23
C HIS A 286 22.18 9.44 9.98
N LEU A 287 22.00 10.42 9.09
CA LEU A 287 22.92 10.66 7.99
C LEU A 287 24.06 11.59 8.41
N HIS A 288 25.26 11.32 7.89
CA HIS A 288 26.34 12.28 7.98
C HIS A 288 26.00 13.51 7.10
N PRO A 289 26.35 14.75 7.50
CA PRO A 289 26.00 15.97 6.76
C PRO A 289 26.26 15.92 5.24
N GLN A 290 27.36 15.33 4.81
CA GLN A 290 27.65 15.15 3.37
C GLN A 290 26.61 14.26 2.67
N TRP A 291 26.09 13.25 3.35
CA TRP A 291 25.08 12.35 2.81
C TRP A 291 23.69 13.00 2.79
N ILE A 292 23.42 13.93 3.69
CA ILE A 292 22.18 14.75 3.65
C ILE A 292 22.12 15.53 2.34
N VAL A 293 23.22 16.19 1.96
CA VAL A 293 23.31 16.97 0.72
C VAL A 293 23.15 16.05 -0.50
N GLU A 294 23.79 14.88 -0.50
CA GLU A 294 23.65 13.94 -1.62
C GLU A 294 22.24 13.36 -1.71
N TYR A 295 21.58 13.10 -0.58
CA TYR A 295 20.20 12.63 -0.56
C TYR A 295 19.25 13.69 -1.11
N ALA A 296 19.40 14.96 -0.67
CA ALA A 296 18.68 16.10 -1.23
C ALA A 296 18.91 16.22 -2.75
N ARG A 297 20.15 16.03 -3.22
CA ARG A 297 20.48 16.04 -4.63
C ARG A 297 19.74 14.95 -5.40
N MET A 298 19.64 13.76 -4.85
CA MET A 298 18.89 12.66 -5.49
C MET A 298 17.40 12.94 -5.56
N ILE A 299 16.79 13.51 -4.52
CA ILE A 299 15.38 13.95 -4.53
C ILE A 299 15.14 14.91 -5.71
N VAL A 300 15.98 15.94 -5.86
CA VAL A 300 15.85 16.94 -6.92
C VAL A 300 16.04 16.32 -8.30
N LEU A 301 17.05 15.46 -8.49
CA LEU A 301 17.30 14.80 -9.77
C LEU A 301 16.20 13.79 -10.14
N LEU A 302 15.66 13.03 -9.20
CA LEU A 302 14.52 12.14 -9.44
C LEU A 302 13.27 12.93 -9.86
N HIS A 303 13.07 14.12 -9.28
CA HIS A 303 12.01 15.01 -9.75
C HIS A 303 12.29 15.53 -11.16
N LYS A 304 13.48 16.07 -11.41
CA LYS A 304 13.87 16.67 -12.69
C LYS A 304 13.81 15.67 -13.84
N GLU A 305 14.41 14.50 -13.69
CA GLU A 305 14.58 13.54 -14.78
C GLU A 305 13.39 12.60 -14.97
N ILE A 306 12.63 12.32 -13.90
CA ILE A 306 11.52 11.36 -13.95
C ILE A 306 10.16 12.04 -13.73
N GLY A 307 10.14 13.15 -13.00
CA GLY A 307 8.90 13.82 -12.59
C GLY A 307 8.29 13.25 -11.32
N VAL A 308 9.03 12.45 -10.53
CA VAL A 308 8.58 11.96 -9.22
C VAL A 308 8.23 13.16 -8.35
N LYS A 309 7.11 13.10 -7.65
CA LYS A 309 6.70 14.12 -6.69
C LYS A 309 7.12 13.71 -5.29
N PHE A 310 7.54 14.68 -4.50
CA PHE A 310 8.00 14.45 -3.14
C PHE A 310 7.19 15.29 -2.16
N PHE A 311 6.88 14.70 -1.01
CA PHE A 311 6.49 15.40 0.20
C PHE A 311 7.50 15.00 1.27
N VAL A 312 8.27 15.97 1.75
CA VAL A 312 9.38 15.74 2.70
C VAL A 312 9.09 16.49 3.98
N ALA A 313 9.05 15.77 5.09
CA ALA A 313 9.08 16.38 6.43
C ALA A 313 10.51 16.28 6.95
N SER A 314 11.07 17.41 7.38
CA SER A 314 12.48 17.49 7.78
C SER A 314 12.70 18.50 8.90
N HIS A 315 13.60 18.15 9.80
CA HIS A 315 14.12 19.02 10.85
C HIS A 315 15.57 19.50 10.58
N SER A 316 16.11 19.25 9.38
CA SER A 316 17.49 19.57 9.06
C SER A 316 17.62 20.84 8.21
N THR A 317 18.34 21.81 8.71
CA THR A 317 18.74 23.01 7.97
C THR A 317 19.55 22.66 6.72
N ASP A 318 20.38 21.62 6.80
CA ASP A 318 21.20 21.15 5.67
C ASP A 318 20.32 20.56 4.56
N MET A 319 19.32 19.75 4.92
CA MET A 319 18.37 19.16 3.96
C MET A 319 17.57 20.25 3.25
N ILE A 320 17.00 21.19 4.02
CA ILE A 320 16.19 22.30 3.51
C ILE A 320 17.00 23.18 2.57
N SER A 321 18.20 23.58 3.00
CA SER A 321 19.12 24.40 2.19
C SER A 321 19.54 23.67 0.91
N ALA A 322 19.91 22.39 1.04
CA ALA A 322 20.37 21.59 -0.09
C ALA A 322 19.26 21.46 -1.13
N ILE A 323 18.03 21.11 -0.74
CA ILE A 323 16.89 21.04 -1.67
C ILE A 323 16.69 22.41 -2.35
N ARG A 324 16.65 23.49 -1.57
CA ARG A 324 16.42 24.86 -2.09
C ARG A 324 17.45 25.28 -3.14
N TYR A 325 18.73 25.10 -2.83
CA TYR A 325 19.80 25.58 -3.70
C TYR A 325 20.09 24.64 -4.88
N ILE A 326 19.95 23.32 -4.68
CA ILE A 326 20.11 22.36 -5.76
C ILE A 326 18.95 22.50 -6.75
N ALA A 327 17.70 22.68 -6.29
CA ALA A 327 16.55 22.90 -7.17
C ALA A 327 16.72 24.17 -8.03
N ALA A 328 17.31 25.24 -7.45
CA ALA A 328 17.65 26.45 -8.21
C ALA A 328 18.73 26.19 -9.27
N LYS A 329 19.79 25.45 -8.91
CA LYS A 329 20.87 25.09 -9.81
C LYS A 329 20.40 24.19 -10.95
N GLU A 330 19.46 23.29 -10.66
CA GLU A 330 18.88 22.36 -11.63
C GLU A 330 17.69 22.94 -12.40
N GLU A 331 17.34 24.21 -12.17
CA GLU A 331 16.27 24.94 -12.86
C GLU A 331 14.86 24.34 -12.67
N VAL A 332 14.61 23.75 -11.50
CA VAL A 332 13.29 23.19 -11.12
C VAL A 332 12.67 23.84 -9.88
N GLN A 333 13.17 24.98 -9.47
CA GLN A 333 12.70 25.71 -8.29
C GLN A 333 11.24 26.16 -8.38
N ASP A 334 10.70 26.34 -9.58
CA ASP A 334 9.29 26.69 -9.83
C ASP A 334 8.31 25.55 -9.44
N LYS A 335 8.82 24.36 -9.18
CA LYS A 335 8.07 23.16 -8.72
C LYS A 335 8.27 22.89 -7.24
N LEU A 336 9.00 23.75 -6.53
CA LEU A 336 9.32 23.58 -5.12
C LEU A 336 8.51 24.54 -4.26
N ASN A 337 8.01 24.07 -3.12
CA ASN A 337 7.34 24.88 -2.12
C ASN A 337 7.70 24.43 -0.71
N PHE A 338 7.87 25.39 0.19
CA PHE A 338 8.15 25.14 1.60
C PHE A 338 6.96 25.53 2.47
N TYR A 339 6.73 24.77 3.52
CA TYR A 339 5.71 25.00 4.52
C TYR A 339 6.34 24.97 5.90
N LEU A 340 5.93 25.87 6.78
CA LEU A 340 6.32 25.89 8.17
C LEU A 340 5.11 25.54 9.04
N ALA A 341 5.27 24.51 9.89
CA ALA A 341 4.31 24.21 10.93
C ALA A 341 4.50 25.17 12.10
N GLU A 342 3.43 25.85 12.49
CA GLU A 342 3.39 26.80 13.60
C GLU A 342 2.29 26.40 14.57
N ASP A 343 2.50 26.58 15.87
CA ASP A 343 1.47 26.35 16.89
C ASP A 343 0.25 27.25 16.62
N SER A 344 -0.95 26.70 16.69
CA SER A 344 -2.16 27.48 16.59
C SER A 344 -2.41 28.27 17.87
N GLU A 345 -2.60 29.59 17.75
CA GLU A 345 -2.86 30.44 18.90
C GLU A 345 -4.15 29.98 19.64
N GLY A 346 -3.99 29.67 20.93
CA GLY A 346 -5.10 29.36 21.84
C GLY A 346 -5.59 27.92 21.86
N THR A 347 -5.07 27.04 21.01
CA THR A 347 -5.42 25.61 20.99
C THR A 347 -4.18 24.75 21.16
N PRO A 348 -3.97 24.11 22.33
CA PRO A 348 -2.85 23.21 22.54
C PRO A 348 -2.96 22.01 21.60
N TYR A 349 -1.83 21.58 21.04
CA TYR A 349 -1.70 20.43 20.11
C TYR A 349 -2.30 20.62 18.71
N GLU A 350 -2.69 21.83 18.33
CA GLU A 350 -3.07 22.17 16.98
C GLU A 350 -1.97 22.98 16.28
N TYR A 351 -1.76 22.67 15.00
CA TYR A 351 -0.75 23.31 14.16
C TYR A 351 -1.37 23.88 12.90
N THR A 352 -0.89 25.04 12.50
CA THR A 352 -1.16 25.63 11.19
C THR A 352 0.06 25.51 10.30
N TYR A 353 -0.15 25.36 9.00
CA TYR A 353 0.93 25.27 8.03
C TYR A 353 0.96 26.54 7.19
N ARG A 354 2.00 27.35 7.41
CA ARG A 354 2.20 28.57 6.64
C ARG A 354 2.96 28.24 5.35
N ASP A 355 2.38 28.64 4.21
CA ASP A 355 3.03 28.57 2.92
C ASP A 355 4.13 29.66 2.84
N LEU A 356 5.34 29.24 2.53
CA LEU A 356 6.52 30.11 2.45
C LEU A 356 7.01 30.30 1.00
N GLY A 357 6.40 29.57 0.05
CA GLY A 357 6.95 29.54 -1.30
C GLY A 357 8.40 29.04 -1.31
N LEU A 358 9.32 29.90 -1.76
CA LEU A 358 10.77 29.61 -1.80
C LEU A 358 11.56 30.28 -0.66
N ASP A 359 10.89 31.01 0.22
CA ASP A 359 11.54 31.68 1.36
C ASP A 359 11.73 30.71 2.51
N ILE A 360 12.99 30.36 2.80
CA ILE A 360 13.35 29.45 3.88
C ILE A 360 13.78 30.18 5.17
N ASP A 361 13.90 31.51 5.15
CA ASP A 361 14.33 32.29 6.34
C ASP A 361 13.45 32.09 7.57
N PRO A 362 12.11 32.01 7.45
CA PRO A 362 11.28 31.74 8.62
C PRO A 362 11.56 30.39 9.28
N ILE A 363 11.94 29.37 8.48
CA ILE A 363 12.31 28.04 9.00
C ILE A 363 13.59 28.17 9.83
N PHE A 364 14.61 28.87 9.29
CA PHE A 364 15.87 29.09 10.03
C PHE A 364 15.65 29.87 11.33
N LYS A 365 14.77 30.89 11.29
CA LYS A 365 14.40 31.65 12.50
C LYS A 365 13.72 30.76 13.55
N SER A 366 12.97 29.75 13.16
CA SER A 366 12.36 28.80 14.10
C SER A 366 13.41 27.95 14.83
N PHE A 367 14.51 27.61 14.16
CA PHE A 367 15.63 26.89 14.77
C PHE A 367 16.42 27.77 15.76
N ASN A 368 16.47 29.08 15.56
CA ASN A 368 17.16 29.99 16.48
C ASN A 368 16.55 30.00 17.91
N LYS A 369 15.26 29.63 18.03
CA LYS A 369 14.63 29.45 19.37
C LYS A 369 15.38 28.43 20.25
N SER A 370 16.04 27.44 19.66
CA SER A 370 16.86 26.48 20.39
C SER A 370 18.20 27.11 20.82
N LEU A 371 18.76 27.99 19.99
CA LEU A 371 19.99 28.74 20.34
C LEU A 371 19.71 29.72 21.46
N ASP A 372 18.58 30.47 21.41
CA ASP A 372 18.16 31.36 22.48
C ASP A 372 18.05 30.62 23.83
N LYS A 373 17.47 29.40 23.82
CA LYS A 373 17.42 28.54 25.00
C LYS A 373 18.79 28.07 25.48
N ILE A 374 19.71 27.76 24.57
CA ILE A 374 21.09 27.37 24.92
C ILE A 374 21.80 28.54 25.56
N ASP A 375 21.59 29.75 25.04
CA ASP A 375 22.19 30.99 25.62
C ASP A 375 21.69 31.25 27.05
N GLU A 376 20.41 30.93 27.36
CA GLU A 376 19.89 30.99 28.74
C GLU A 376 20.68 30.09 29.72
N TYR A 377 21.24 28.97 29.24
CA TYR A 377 22.07 28.06 30.03
C TYR A 377 23.58 28.40 29.96
N GLY A 378 23.99 29.12 28.90
CA GLY A 378 25.39 29.44 28.61
C GLY A 378 25.91 30.69 29.26
N VAL A 379 25.06 31.54 29.84
CA VAL A 379 25.46 32.72 30.64
C VAL A 379 25.94 32.25 32.01
N CYS A 380 27.07 31.60 32.04
CA CYS A 380 27.92 31.57 33.22
C CYS A 380 28.93 32.69 33.05
N GLU A 381 28.90 33.60 33.96
CA GLU A 381 29.71 34.82 34.18
C GLU A 381 31.11 34.86 33.55
#